data_e82dfa3453b4d770d0225ab75d0f6d05
#
_entry.id   e82dfa3453b4d770d0225ab75d0f6d05
#
_cell.length_a   1.000
_cell.length_b   1.000
_cell.length_c   1.000
_cell.angle_alpha   90.00
_cell.angle_beta   90.00
_cell.angle_gamma   90.00
#
_symmetry.space_group_name_H-M   'P 1'
#
loop_
_entity.id
_entity.type
_entity.pdbx_description
1 polymer ?
#
loop_
_entity_poly.entity_id
_entity_poly.type
_entity_poly.pdbx_seq_one_letter_code
_entity_poly.pdbx_strand_id
1 'polypeptide(L)'
;MNLPDYQFLSAPLWLLTTLHVLTLTLHFVAMNFLLGGVIIVLHAGVRKRWNDPTLLKFVRLFPAAMAATVTLGVAPLLFLQLVYPRQVYSAAIVSGWFWLNVITAVIIAYYALYRAALKGERTGKIGLPALALALVGLLYVSIVYSAVFSMAEKPNLIHDLYAKDQSGRIFNPAAGDYILRWLHMVLGAVTVGGFFVGMLGRNEPSTYQTGKQYFVVGMVLASMAGMAYLLLLLPILAAFMKTPAIWALTVAILLSLGSLHFFFKKNFCASGMMLFVSMLGMVYTRHVVRVLKLAGQFEPSSLRVAPQWGPFVMFLTCFVVALGVVAYMLRLFFGASRSAT
;
A
#
# COMPACT_ATOMS: atom_id res chain seq x y z
N MET A 1 -20.91 1.67 22.65
CA MET A 1 -19.92 2.70 22.31
C MET A 1 -20.66 3.84 21.61
N ASN A 2 -20.83 4.99 22.29
CA ASN A 2 -21.53 6.15 21.71
C ASN A 2 -20.50 7.03 21.00
N LEU A 3 -20.27 6.78 19.72
CA LEU A 3 -19.51 7.68 18.87
C LEU A 3 -20.44 8.77 18.33
N PRO A 4 -19.99 10.04 18.24
CA PRO A 4 -20.82 11.12 17.72
C PRO A 4 -21.30 10.80 16.30
N ASP A 5 -22.54 11.13 16.00
CA ASP A 5 -23.08 11.00 14.66
C ASP A 5 -22.44 12.03 13.73
N TYR A 6 -22.07 11.61 12.53
CA TYR A 6 -21.66 12.53 11.48
C TYR A 6 -22.86 13.36 11.05
N GLN A 7 -22.73 14.68 11.13
CA GLN A 7 -23.78 15.56 10.66
C GLN A 7 -23.80 15.65 9.12
N PHE A 8 -22.64 15.70 8.47
CA PHE A 8 -22.53 15.77 7.01
C PHE A 8 -21.10 15.48 6.52
N LEU A 9 -20.97 15.17 5.23
CA LEU A 9 -19.69 15.16 4.51
C LEU A 9 -19.42 16.55 3.91
N SER A 10 -18.21 17.08 4.10
CA SER A 10 -17.79 18.37 3.56
C SER A 10 -17.41 18.35 2.08
N ALA A 11 -17.48 17.19 1.43
CA ALA A 11 -17.25 17.01 0.00
C ALA A 11 -18.13 15.89 -0.56
N PRO A 12 -18.44 15.90 -1.87
CA PRO A 12 -19.20 14.84 -2.51
C PRO A 12 -18.52 13.47 -2.37
N LEU A 13 -19.33 12.42 -2.11
CA LEU A 13 -18.83 11.07 -1.90
C LEU A 13 -17.98 10.55 -3.08
N TRP A 14 -18.38 10.85 -4.33
CA TRP A 14 -17.61 10.45 -5.51
C TRP A 14 -16.20 11.03 -5.50
N LEU A 15 -16.04 12.30 -5.08
CA LEU A 15 -14.73 12.96 -5.00
C LEU A 15 -13.85 12.31 -3.93
N LEU A 16 -14.41 12.09 -2.72
CA LEU A 16 -13.70 11.42 -1.61
C LEU A 16 -13.28 10.00 -1.99
N THR A 17 -14.14 9.26 -2.68
CA THR A 17 -13.84 7.89 -3.15
C THR A 17 -12.74 7.90 -4.22
N THR A 18 -12.83 8.81 -5.19
CA THR A 18 -11.81 8.92 -6.26
C THR A 18 -10.45 9.27 -5.67
N LEU A 19 -10.40 10.26 -4.77
CA LEU A 19 -9.16 10.66 -4.09
C LEU A 19 -8.62 9.53 -3.20
N HIS A 20 -9.48 8.81 -2.48
CA HIS A 20 -9.08 7.64 -1.70
C HIS A 20 -8.44 6.56 -2.58
N VAL A 21 -9.07 6.18 -3.69
CA VAL A 21 -8.56 5.16 -4.61
C VAL A 21 -7.23 5.59 -5.22
N LEU A 22 -7.12 6.83 -5.68
CA LEU A 22 -5.89 7.35 -6.27
C LEU A 22 -4.74 7.41 -5.25
N THR A 23 -4.96 8.02 -4.09
CA THR A 23 -3.92 8.18 -3.06
C THR A 23 -3.51 6.85 -2.46
N LEU A 24 -4.44 5.89 -2.29
CA LEU A 24 -4.12 4.55 -1.83
C LEU A 24 -3.29 3.78 -2.87
N THR A 25 -3.57 3.97 -4.16
CA THR A 25 -2.75 3.36 -5.24
C THR A 25 -1.33 3.90 -5.21
N LEU A 26 -1.14 5.22 -5.07
CA LEU A 26 0.19 5.83 -4.94
C LEU A 26 0.92 5.34 -3.69
N HIS A 27 0.22 5.22 -2.55
CA HIS A 27 0.78 4.61 -1.34
C HIS A 27 1.25 3.18 -1.59
N PHE A 28 0.44 2.36 -2.27
CA PHE A 28 0.81 0.98 -2.58
C PHE A 28 2.00 0.89 -3.53
N VAL A 29 2.18 1.81 -4.48
CA VAL A 29 3.40 1.83 -5.31
C VAL A 29 4.64 2.00 -4.43
N ALA A 30 4.65 2.99 -3.52
CA ALA A 30 5.78 3.25 -2.62
C ALA A 30 5.98 2.09 -1.63
N MET A 31 4.90 1.60 -1.02
CA MET A 31 4.93 0.49 -0.07
C MET A 31 5.44 -0.81 -0.73
N ASN A 32 4.97 -1.14 -1.92
CA ASN A 32 5.36 -2.35 -2.63
C ASN A 32 6.81 -2.27 -3.12
N PHE A 33 7.29 -1.09 -3.55
CA PHE A 33 8.70 -0.86 -3.82
C PHE A 33 9.55 -1.16 -2.57
N LEU A 34 9.13 -0.63 -1.42
CA LEU A 34 9.85 -0.79 -0.16
C LEU A 34 9.80 -2.23 0.34
N LEU A 35 8.61 -2.77 0.60
CA LEU A 35 8.42 -4.10 1.19
C LEU A 35 8.98 -5.20 0.29
N GLY A 36 8.62 -5.18 -1.00
CA GLY A 36 9.12 -6.15 -1.97
C GLY A 36 10.62 -6.02 -2.18
N GLY A 37 11.14 -4.79 -2.23
CA GLY A 37 12.57 -4.52 -2.33
C GLY A 37 13.35 -5.07 -1.13
N VAL A 38 12.88 -4.83 0.10
CA VAL A 38 13.51 -5.37 1.33
C VAL A 38 13.52 -6.89 1.31
N ILE A 39 12.41 -7.55 0.95
CA ILE A 39 12.34 -9.01 0.85
C ILE A 39 13.37 -9.55 -0.16
N ILE A 40 13.43 -8.96 -1.35
CA ILE A 40 14.33 -9.42 -2.43
C ILE A 40 15.79 -9.23 -2.04
N VAL A 41 16.14 -8.05 -1.51
CA VAL A 41 17.52 -7.73 -1.11
C VAL A 41 17.95 -8.61 0.06
N LEU A 42 17.08 -8.84 1.04
CA LEU A 42 17.36 -9.72 2.18
C LEU A 42 17.62 -11.15 1.71
N HIS A 43 16.77 -11.70 0.83
CA HIS A 43 16.98 -13.03 0.26
C HIS A 43 18.26 -13.12 -0.57
N ALA A 44 18.56 -12.13 -1.41
CA ALA A 44 19.81 -12.08 -2.17
C ALA A 44 21.04 -12.04 -1.23
N GLY A 45 20.96 -11.31 -0.14
CA GLY A 45 22.00 -11.26 0.88
C GLY A 45 22.21 -12.61 1.58
N VAL A 46 21.14 -13.31 1.96
CA VAL A 46 21.21 -14.69 2.51
C VAL A 46 21.89 -15.64 1.49
N ARG A 47 21.67 -15.43 0.18
CA ARG A 47 22.34 -16.11 -0.92
C ARG A 47 23.78 -15.61 -1.19
N LYS A 48 24.43 -14.98 -0.22
CA LYS A 48 25.82 -14.48 -0.26
C LYS A 48 26.09 -13.35 -1.29
N ARG A 49 25.04 -12.66 -1.77
CA ARG A 49 25.14 -11.51 -2.69
C ARG A 49 25.19 -10.17 -1.93
N TRP A 50 25.76 -10.12 -0.73
CA TRP A 50 25.77 -8.91 0.12
C TRP A 50 26.64 -7.76 -0.41
N ASN A 51 27.51 -8.01 -1.41
CA ASN A 51 28.38 -6.99 -2.04
C ASN A 51 27.89 -6.58 -3.45
N ASP A 52 26.67 -6.97 -3.85
CA ASP A 52 26.14 -6.63 -5.18
C ASP A 52 25.92 -5.10 -5.27
N PRO A 53 26.61 -4.39 -6.20
CA PRO A 53 26.58 -2.93 -6.26
C PRO A 53 25.19 -2.39 -6.60
N THR A 54 24.42 -3.11 -7.43
CA THR A 54 23.06 -2.71 -7.82
C THR A 54 22.10 -2.85 -6.66
N LEU A 55 22.19 -3.96 -5.90
CA LEU A 55 21.38 -4.14 -4.70
C LEU A 55 21.74 -3.14 -3.59
N LEU A 56 23.02 -2.77 -3.46
CA LEU A 56 23.45 -1.70 -2.55
C LEU A 56 22.84 -0.34 -2.93
N LYS A 57 22.82 0.00 -4.22
CA LYS A 57 22.11 1.21 -4.71
C LYS A 57 20.63 1.16 -4.37
N PHE A 58 20.01 -0.03 -4.47
CA PHE A 58 18.60 -0.22 -4.12
C PHE A 58 18.34 0.00 -2.62
N VAL A 59 19.22 -0.51 -1.74
CA VAL A 59 19.16 -0.30 -0.27
C VAL A 59 19.23 1.18 0.09
N ARG A 60 20.02 1.98 -0.63
CA ARG A 60 20.13 3.44 -0.40
C ARG A 60 18.83 4.19 -0.65
N LEU A 61 17.94 3.65 -1.47
CA LEU A 61 16.63 4.24 -1.76
C LEU A 61 15.57 3.92 -0.69
N PHE A 62 15.78 2.91 0.15
CA PHE A 62 14.77 2.48 1.12
C PHE A 62 14.37 3.55 2.14
N PRO A 63 15.27 4.37 2.73
CA PRO A 63 14.84 5.46 3.61
C PRO A 63 13.92 6.45 2.93
N ALA A 64 14.22 6.84 1.70
CA ALA A 64 13.36 7.73 0.91
C ALA A 64 12.01 7.06 0.54
N ALA A 65 12.05 5.77 0.19
CA ALA A 65 10.85 4.98 -0.07
C ALA A 65 9.97 4.86 1.20
N MET A 66 10.57 4.72 2.38
CA MET A 66 9.86 4.70 3.65
C MET A 66 9.18 6.04 3.93
N ALA A 67 9.90 7.17 3.72
CA ALA A 67 9.31 8.50 3.84
C ALA A 67 8.12 8.68 2.90
N ALA A 68 8.27 8.28 1.62
CA ALA A 68 7.19 8.32 0.64
C ALA A 68 6.00 7.42 1.05
N THR A 69 6.28 6.20 1.53
CA THR A 69 5.24 5.26 2.00
C THR A 69 4.43 5.87 3.14
N VAL A 70 5.08 6.42 4.15
CA VAL A 70 4.39 7.05 5.30
C VAL A 70 3.58 8.27 4.84
N THR A 71 4.19 9.18 4.08
CA THR A 71 3.53 10.41 3.64
C THR A 71 2.33 10.14 2.74
N LEU A 72 2.48 9.25 1.76
CA LEU A 72 1.38 8.88 0.85
C LEU A 72 0.29 8.05 1.54
N GLY A 73 0.58 7.41 2.68
CA GLY A 73 -0.39 6.63 3.45
C GLY A 73 -1.35 7.46 4.29
N VAL A 74 -1.00 8.70 4.61
CA VAL A 74 -1.85 9.57 5.45
C VAL A 74 -3.17 9.91 4.76
N ALA A 75 -3.13 10.35 3.51
CA ALA A 75 -4.32 10.80 2.79
C ALA A 75 -5.38 9.69 2.64
N PRO A 76 -5.06 8.47 2.15
CA PRO A 76 -6.07 7.40 2.04
C PRO A 76 -6.61 6.96 3.40
N LEU A 77 -5.82 7.02 4.46
CA LEU A 77 -6.29 6.74 5.82
C LEU A 77 -7.32 7.77 6.27
N LEU A 78 -7.06 9.07 6.06
CA LEU A 78 -7.98 10.15 6.40
C LEU A 78 -9.28 10.06 5.60
N PHE A 79 -9.24 9.78 4.30
CA PHE A 79 -10.44 9.57 3.49
C PHE A 79 -11.27 8.40 4.00
N LEU A 80 -10.62 7.31 4.43
CA LEU A 80 -11.30 6.17 5.00
C LEU A 80 -11.99 6.50 6.34
N GLN A 81 -11.29 7.24 7.21
CA GLN A 81 -11.82 7.73 8.48
C GLN A 81 -12.97 8.72 8.29
N LEU A 82 -12.93 9.52 7.22
CA LEU A 82 -13.99 10.48 6.91
C LEU A 82 -15.26 9.78 6.43
N VAL A 83 -15.15 8.77 5.57
CA VAL A 83 -16.31 8.07 4.99
C VAL A 83 -16.85 6.97 5.91
N TYR A 84 -15.99 6.31 6.71
CA TYR A 84 -16.34 5.18 7.58
C TYR A 84 -15.89 5.39 9.03
N PRO A 85 -16.23 6.54 9.67
CA PRO A 85 -15.66 6.91 10.96
C PRO A 85 -15.97 5.90 12.06
N ARG A 86 -17.25 5.55 12.26
CA ARG A 86 -17.66 4.63 13.32
C ARG A 86 -16.97 3.27 13.16
N GLN A 87 -16.92 2.74 11.95
CA GLN A 87 -16.35 1.45 11.65
C GLN A 87 -14.84 1.43 11.92
N VAL A 88 -14.11 2.44 11.42
CA VAL A 88 -12.65 2.51 11.53
C VAL A 88 -12.23 2.81 12.97
N TYR A 89 -12.83 3.81 13.62
CA TYR A 89 -12.45 4.16 15.00
C TYR A 89 -12.83 3.06 15.99
N SER A 90 -14.01 2.43 15.86
CA SER A 90 -14.39 1.34 16.75
C SER A 90 -13.45 0.13 16.62
N ALA A 91 -13.08 -0.25 15.38
CA ALA A 91 -12.13 -1.32 15.17
C ALA A 91 -10.74 -0.98 15.72
N ALA A 92 -10.28 0.27 15.52
CA ALA A 92 -9.01 0.75 16.06
C ALA A 92 -8.99 0.75 17.60
N ILE A 93 -10.10 1.08 18.27
CA ILE A 93 -10.21 1.08 19.75
C ILE A 93 -10.15 -0.36 20.29
N VAL A 94 -10.89 -1.30 19.68
CA VAL A 94 -10.86 -2.72 20.10
C VAL A 94 -9.46 -3.31 19.99
N SER A 95 -8.68 -2.90 18.99
CA SER A 95 -7.28 -3.32 18.76
C SER A 95 -6.26 -2.24 19.19
N GLY A 96 -6.58 -1.42 20.19
CA GLY A 96 -5.87 -0.19 20.52
C GLY A 96 -4.37 -0.36 20.73
N TRP A 97 -3.94 -1.39 21.47
CA TRP A 97 -2.53 -1.68 21.69
C TRP A 97 -1.78 -2.05 20.41
N PHE A 98 -2.38 -2.85 19.56
CA PHE A 98 -1.77 -3.21 18.27
C PHE A 98 -1.69 -1.98 17.36
N TRP A 99 -2.75 -1.15 17.35
CA TRP A 99 -2.81 0.06 16.56
C TRP A 99 -1.77 1.11 16.99
N LEU A 100 -1.62 1.36 18.29
CA LEU A 100 -0.61 2.28 18.83
C LEU A 100 0.82 1.81 18.54
N ASN A 101 1.10 0.50 18.64
CA ASN A 101 2.41 -0.06 18.34
C ASN A 101 2.79 0.02 16.84
N VAL A 102 1.86 0.37 15.93
CA VAL A 102 2.19 0.68 14.53
C VAL A 102 3.20 1.83 14.47
N ILE A 103 3.03 2.89 15.28
CA ILE A 103 3.94 4.03 15.31
C ILE A 103 5.35 3.56 15.73
N THR A 104 5.44 2.78 16.80
CA THR A 104 6.72 2.22 17.28
C THR A 104 7.39 1.35 16.22
N ALA A 105 6.62 0.47 15.55
CA ALA A 105 7.14 -0.40 14.49
C ALA A 105 7.65 0.39 13.28
N VAL A 106 6.93 1.47 12.89
CA VAL A 106 7.34 2.38 11.80
C VAL A 106 8.66 3.07 12.16
N ILE A 107 8.81 3.59 13.38
CA ILE A 107 10.03 4.27 13.83
C ILE A 107 11.22 3.29 13.82
N ILE A 108 11.03 2.09 14.37
CA ILE A 108 12.08 1.05 14.39
C ILE A 108 12.47 0.64 12.98
N ALA A 109 11.48 0.38 12.10
CA ALA A 109 11.74 0.01 10.72
C ALA A 109 12.49 1.12 9.97
N TYR A 110 12.10 2.37 10.17
CA TYR A 110 12.72 3.52 9.53
C TYR A 110 14.19 3.68 9.95
N TYR A 111 14.45 3.61 11.26
CA TYR A 111 15.81 3.63 11.77
C TYR A 111 16.65 2.47 11.23
N ALA A 112 16.08 1.28 11.18
CA ALA A 112 16.75 0.09 10.66
C ALA A 112 17.09 0.24 9.15
N LEU A 113 16.22 0.83 8.36
CA LEU A 113 16.48 1.11 6.93
C LEU A 113 17.60 2.13 6.74
N TYR A 114 17.61 3.21 7.54
CA TYR A 114 18.73 4.17 7.54
C TYR A 114 20.05 3.51 7.91
N ARG A 115 20.02 2.68 8.95
CA ARG A 115 21.24 1.95 9.35
C ARG A 115 21.74 1.00 8.27
N ALA A 116 20.84 0.30 7.57
CA ALA A 116 21.23 -0.56 6.45
C ALA A 116 21.84 0.25 5.31
N ALA A 117 21.24 1.37 4.94
CA ALA A 117 21.72 2.25 3.88
C ALA A 117 23.10 2.84 4.19
N LEU A 118 23.27 3.48 5.36
CA LEU A 118 24.51 4.12 5.77
C LEU A 118 25.63 3.10 6.02
N LYS A 119 25.32 1.95 6.63
CA LYS A 119 26.32 0.88 6.82
C LYS A 119 26.75 0.32 5.47
N GLY A 120 25.81 0.11 4.55
CA GLY A 120 26.10 -0.36 3.20
C GLY A 120 27.05 0.57 2.44
N GLU A 121 26.87 1.89 2.60
CA GLU A 121 27.78 2.89 2.02
C GLU A 121 29.22 2.78 2.56
N ARG A 122 29.38 2.61 3.87
CA ARG A 122 30.68 2.57 4.54
C ARG A 122 31.44 1.25 4.34
N THR A 123 30.72 0.13 4.29
CA THR A 123 31.33 -1.21 4.29
C THR A 123 31.26 -1.93 2.95
N GLY A 124 30.53 -1.37 1.97
CA GLY A 124 30.23 -2.04 0.70
C GLY A 124 29.41 -3.33 0.85
N LYS A 125 28.74 -3.52 2.02
CA LYS A 125 27.99 -4.74 2.32
C LYS A 125 26.55 -4.42 2.73
N ILE A 126 25.62 -5.23 2.25
CA ILE A 126 24.21 -5.15 2.67
C ILE A 126 24.09 -5.42 4.17
N GLY A 127 23.41 -4.53 4.88
CA GLY A 127 23.18 -4.63 6.33
C GLY A 127 22.04 -5.60 6.67
N LEU A 128 22.24 -6.91 6.53
CA LEU A 128 21.19 -7.94 6.66
C LEU A 128 20.41 -7.88 7.99
N PRO A 129 21.02 -7.76 9.17
CA PRO A 129 20.27 -7.72 10.43
C PRO A 129 19.34 -6.51 10.51
N ALA A 130 19.79 -5.36 10.01
CA ALA A 130 18.97 -4.15 9.98
C ALA A 130 17.81 -4.29 8.99
N LEU A 131 18.03 -4.88 7.80
CA LEU A 131 16.94 -5.17 6.86
C LEU A 131 15.96 -6.20 7.40
N ALA A 132 16.41 -7.22 8.12
CA ALA A 132 15.54 -8.19 8.77
C ALA A 132 14.64 -7.53 9.83
N LEU A 133 15.22 -6.65 10.67
CA LEU A 133 14.46 -5.88 11.65
C LEU A 133 13.42 -4.96 10.96
N ALA A 134 13.83 -4.27 9.88
CA ALA A 134 12.91 -3.45 9.09
C ALA A 134 11.78 -4.30 8.50
N LEU A 135 12.07 -5.48 7.95
CA LEU A 135 11.07 -6.39 7.40
C LEU A 135 10.04 -6.81 8.46
N VAL A 136 10.48 -7.17 9.65
CA VAL A 136 9.57 -7.52 10.77
C VAL A 136 8.65 -6.35 11.11
N GLY A 137 9.18 -5.13 11.21
CA GLY A 137 8.36 -3.94 11.45
C GLY A 137 7.34 -3.66 10.32
N LEU A 138 7.76 -3.76 9.06
CA LEU A 138 6.88 -3.57 7.91
C LEU A 138 5.77 -4.63 7.84
N LEU A 139 6.09 -5.90 8.11
CA LEU A 139 5.10 -6.98 8.14
C LEU A 139 4.12 -6.80 9.30
N TYR A 140 4.61 -6.38 10.49
CA TYR A 140 3.74 -6.04 11.63
C TYR A 140 2.74 -4.95 11.26
N VAL A 141 3.21 -3.83 10.71
CA VAL A 141 2.34 -2.74 10.26
C VAL A 141 1.29 -3.24 9.27
N SER A 142 1.71 -3.97 8.25
CA SER A 142 0.82 -4.43 7.19
C SER A 142 -0.27 -5.40 7.68
N ILE A 143 0.06 -6.30 8.63
CA ILE A 143 -0.92 -7.25 9.17
C ILE A 143 -1.89 -6.57 10.13
N VAL A 144 -1.43 -5.62 10.95
CA VAL A 144 -2.31 -4.85 11.85
C VAL A 144 -3.33 -4.04 11.03
N TYR A 145 -2.89 -3.31 10.00
CA TYR A 145 -3.81 -2.61 9.10
C TYR A 145 -4.80 -3.56 8.43
N SER A 146 -4.34 -4.71 7.94
CA SER A 146 -5.21 -5.70 7.30
C SER A 146 -6.26 -6.25 8.28
N ALA A 147 -5.86 -6.57 9.51
CA ALA A 147 -6.75 -7.11 10.55
C ALA A 147 -7.79 -6.06 11.01
N VAL A 148 -7.34 -4.84 11.33
CA VAL A 148 -8.22 -3.76 11.83
C VAL A 148 -9.22 -3.34 10.76
N PHE A 149 -8.79 -3.13 9.51
CA PHE A 149 -9.73 -2.76 8.43
C PHE A 149 -10.64 -3.90 7.99
N SER A 150 -10.27 -5.15 8.22
CA SER A 150 -11.19 -6.27 8.03
C SER A 150 -12.26 -6.31 9.12
N MET A 151 -11.87 -6.03 10.36
CA MET A 151 -12.80 -5.94 11.48
C MET A 151 -13.76 -4.75 11.31
N ALA A 152 -13.29 -3.62 10.78
CA ALA A 152 -14.12 -2.45 10.45
C ALA A 152 -15.25 -2.74 9.46
N GLU A 153 -15.18 -3.85 8.70
CA GLU A 153 -16.24 -4.32 7.80
C GLU A 153 -17.29 -5.21 8.48
N LYS A 154 -17.18 -5.42 9.81
CA LYS A 154 -18.05 -6.28 10.61
C LYS A 154 -18.49 -5.56 11.91
N PRO A 155 -19.40 -4.57 11.85
CA PRO A 155 -19.80 -3.79 13.02
C PRO A 155 -20.33 -4.65 14.19
N ASN A 156 -21.08 -5.72 13.90
CA ASN A 156 -21.60 -6.63 14.94
C ASN A 156 -20.45 -7.33 15.68
N LEU A 157 -19.42 -7.81 14.97
CA LEU A 157 -18.22 -8.40 15.58
C LEU A 157 -17.51 -7.40 16.51
N ILE A 158 -17.38 -6.14 16.08
CA ILE A 158 -16.78 -5.08 16.92
C ILE A 158 -17.57 -4.90 18.22
N HIS A 159 -18.90 -4.86 18.12
CA HIS A 159 -19.77 -4.72 19.29
C HIS A 159 -19.56 -5.85 20.29
N ASP A 160 -19.59 -7.09 19.81
CA ASP A 160 -19.45 -8.29 20.65
C ASP A 160 -18.06 -8.36 21.31
N LEU A 161 -17.00 -8.03 20.56
CA LEU A 161 -15.63 -8.00 21.08
C LEU A 161 -15.46 -6.91 22.13
N TYR A 162 -15.99 -5.70 21.90
CA TYR A 162 -15.91 -4.59 22.85
C TYR A 162 -16.72 -4.86 24.14
N ALA A 163 -17.88 -5.53 24.02
CA ALA A 163 -18.66 -5.95 25.18
C ALA A 163 -17.90 -6.97 26.04
N LYS A 164 -17.08 -7.83 25.41
CA LYS A 164 -16.30 -8.86 26.10
C LYS A 164 -15.04 -8.28 26.79
N ASP A 165 -14.34 -7.35 26.13
CA ASP A 165 -13.10 -6.75 26.65
C ASP A 165 -12.92 -5.34 26.08
N GLN A 166 -12.85 -4.36 26.97
CA GLN A 166 -12.66 -2.93 26.65
C GLN A 166 -11.20 -2.47 26.79
N SER A 167 -10.26 -3.39 27.03
CA SER A 167 -8.86 -3.06 27.29
C SER A 167 -8.08 -2.62 26.05
N GLY A 168 -8.64 -2.79 24.84
CA GLY A 168 -7.95 -2.52 23.57
C GLY A 168 -6.90 -3.56 23.19
N ARG A 169 -6.91 -4.75 23.81
CA ARG A 169 -5.92 -5.83 23.59
C ARG A 169 -6.43 -6.94 22.67
N ILE A 170 -7.57 -6.78 22.03
CA ILE A 170 -8.11 -7.79 21.14
C ILE A 170 -7.53 -7.60 19.74
N PHE A 171 -6.80 -8.60 19.25
CA PHE A 171 -6.49 -8.73 17.84
C PHE A 171 -7.65 -9.39 17.11
N ASN A 172 -7.90 -9.03 15.85
CA ASN A 172 -9.03 -9.57 15.08
C ASN A 172 -8.99 -11.11 15.06
N PRO A 173 -9.96 -11.81 15.71
CA PRO A 173 -9.96 -13.26 15.77
C PRO A 173 -10.38 -13.93 14.47
N ALA A 174 -11.02 -13.19 13.54
CA ALA A 174 -11.49 -13.71 12.26
C ALA A 174 -10.36 -13.74 11.22
N ALA A 175 -9.34 -14.55 11.46
CA ALA A 175 -8.14 -14.64 10.61
C ALA A 175 -8.45 -14.93 9.13
N GLY A 176 -9.46 -15.77 8.85
CA GLY A 176 -9.92 -16.07 7.49
C GLY A 176 -10.34 -14.84 6.68
N ASP A 177 -10.79 -13.76 7.34
CA ASP A 177 -11.26 -12.56 6.64
C ASP A 177 -10.13 -11.69 6.08
N TYR A 178 -8.92 -11.77 6.64
CA TYR A 178 -7.85 -10.86 6.27
C TYR A 178 -6.53 -11.52 5.87
N ILE A 179 -6.23 -12.75 6.30
CA ILE A 179 -4.93 -13.40 6.03
C ILE A 179 -4.69 -13.60 4.53
N LEU A 180 -5.65 -14.15 3.78
CA LEU A 180 -5.48 -14.36 2.34
C LEU A 180 -5.34 -13.03 1.58
N ARG A 181 -6.10 -12.01 1.99
CA ARG A 181 -5.95 -10.66 1.44
C ARG A 181 -4.59 -10.05 1.76
N TRP A 182 -4.16 -10.17 3.01
CA TRP A 182 -2.83 -9.70 3.44
C TRP A 182 -1.72 -10.42 2.67
N LEU A 183 -1.82 -11.74 2.53
CA LEU A 183 -0.87 -12.55 1.76
C LEU A 183 -0.83 -12.10 0.29
N HIS A 184 -2.00 -11.88 -0.34
CA HIS A 184 -2.09 -11.34 -1.69
C HIS A 184 -1.35 -9.99 -1.82
N MET A 185 -1.51 -9.08 -0.84
CA MET A 185 -0.83 -7.78 -0.83
C MET A 185 0.69 -7.92 -0.66
N VAL A 186 1.16 -8.79 0.23
CA VAL A 186 2.61 -9.03 0.45
C VAL A 186 3.24 -9.65 -0.79
N LEU A 187 2.59 -10.63 -1.41
CA LEU A 187 3.06 -11.25 -2.66
C LEU A 187 3.00 -10.28 -3.84
N GLY A 188 1.98 -9.40 -3.87
CA GLY A 188 1.92 -8.26 -4.78
C GLY A 188 3.10 -7.29 -4.58
N ALA A 189 3.51 -7.05 -3.33
CA ALA A 189 4.70 -6.25 -3.06
C ALA A 189 5.98 -6.93 -3.60
N VAL A 190 6.10 -8.24 -3.49
CA VAL A 190 7.21 -9.01 -4.11
C VAL A 190 7.20 -8.85 -5.63
N THR A 191 6.01 -8.90 -6.26
CA THR A 191 5.84 -8.66 -7.71
C THR A 191 6.38 -7.28 -8.10
N VAL A 192 5.87 -6.22 -7.47
CA VAL A 192 6.27 -4.84 -7.77
C VAL A 192 7.74 -4.59 -7.43
N GLY A 193 8.24 -5.14 -6.32
CA GLY A 193 9.66 -5.14 -5.96
C GLY A 193 10.52 -5.77 -7.06
N GLY A 194 10.10 -6.93 -7.59
CA GLY A 194 10.76 -7.61 -8.71
C GLY A 194 10.81 -6.75 -9.97
N PHE A 195 9.71 -6.06 -10.30
CA PHE A 195 9.69 -5.09 -11.40
C PHE A 195 10.75 -4.00 -11.21
N PHE A 196 10.82 -3.37 -10.04
CA PHE A 196 11.78 -2.29 -9.77
C PHE A 196 13.24 -2.80 -9.76
N VAL A 197 13.50 -3.97 -9.16
CA VAL A 197 14.85 -4.59 -9.18
C VAL A 197 15.29 -4.88 -10.60
N GLY A 198 14.41 -5.44 -11.43
CA GLY A 198 14.73 -5.72 -12.82
C GLY A 198 14.90 -4.45 -13.67
N MET A 199 14.10 -3.41 -13.42
CA MET A 199 14.21 -2.13 -14.10
C MET A 199 15.53 -1.43 -13.75
N LEU A 200 15.90 -1.36 -12.48
CA LEU A 200 17.16 -0.74 -12.03
C LEU A 200 18.38 -1.58 -12.42
N GLY A 201 18.24 -2.91 -12.41
CA GLY A 201 19.27 -3.86 -12.83
C GLY A 201 19.31 -4.14 -14.34
N ARG A 202 18.62 -3.36 -15.18
CA ARG A 202 18.47 -3.63 -16.61
C ARG A 202 19.78 -3.83 -17.39
N ASN A 203 20.85 -3.19 -16.93
CA ASN A 203 22.20 -3.26 -17.53
C ASN A 203 23.08 -4.34 -16.87
N GLU A 204 22.62 -4.97 -15.79
CA GLU A 204 23.32 -5.99 -15.03
C GLU A 204 22.56 -7.33 -15.17
N PRO A 205 23.07 -8.30 -15.99
CA PRO A 205 22.31 -9.51 -16.31
C PRO A 205 21.84 -10.30 -15.07
N SER A 206 22.68 -10.41 -14.05
CA SER A 206 22.37 -11.17 -12.82
C SER A 206 21.25 -10.53 -12.01
N THR A 207 21.24 -9.19 -11.90
CA THR A 207 20.23 -8.44 -11.16
C THR A 207 18.93 -8.31 -11.96
N TYR A 208 19.01 -8.13 -13.27
CA TYR A 208 17.83 -8.19 -14.15
C TYR A 208 17.14 -9.56 -14.05
N GLN A 209 17.89 -10.66 -14.11
CA GLN A 209 17.33 -12.00 -13.99
C GLN A 209 16.70 -12.23 -12.60
N THR A 210 17.32 -11.72 -11.54
CA THR A 210 16.75 -11.74 -10.19
C THR A 210 15.41 -11.00 -10.18
N GLY A 211 15.36 -9.75 -10.66
CA GLY A 211 14.12 -8.98 -10.74
C GLY A 211 13.03 -9.69 -11.54
N LYS A 212 13.40 -10.26 -12.70
CA LYS A 212 12.51 -11.06 -13.55
C LYS A 212 11.90 -12.26 -12.81
N GLN A 213 12.71 -13.02 -12.08
CA GLN A 213 12.24 -14.16 -11.31
C GLN A 213 11.23 -13.75 -10.25
N TYR A 214 11.54 -12.70 -9.47
CA TYR A 214 10.62 -12.22 -8.44
C TYR A 214 9.35 -11.59 -9.02
N PHE A 215 9.44 -10.91 -10.16
CA PHE A 215 8.28 -10.38 -10.85
C PHE A 215 7.31 -11.49 -11.28
N VAL A 216 7.82 -12.56 -11.90
CA VAL A 216 7.02 -13.70 -12.36
C VAL A 216 6.48 -14.51 -11.18
N VAL A 217 7.36 -14.97 -10.29
CA VAL A 217 6.98 -15.82 -9.16
C VAL A 217 6.04 -15.09 -8.21
N GLY A 218 6.34 -13.81 -7.91
CA GLY A 218 5.47 -12.96 -7.09
C GLY A 218 4.09 -12.83 -7.71
N MET A 219 4.00 -12.59 -9.03
CA MET A 219 2.71 -12.47 -9.73
C MET A 219 1.90 -13.77 -9.69
N VAL A 220 2.53 -14.92 -9.92
CA VAL A 220 1.85 -16.22 -9.85
C VAL A 220 1.31 -16.47 -8.43
N LEU A 221 2.16 -16.29 -7.42
CA LEU A 221 1.75 -16.51 -6.03
C LEU A 221 0.70 -15.48 -5.56
N ALA A 222 0.83 -14.21 -5.96
CA ALA A 222 -0.19 -13.20 -5.68
C ALA A 222 -1.53 -13.56 -6.35
N SER A 223 -1.50 -14.04 -7.60
CA SER A 223 -2.72 -14.48 -8.28
C SER A 223 -3.39 -15.66 -7.58
N MET A 224 -2.61 -16.65 -7.12
CA MET A 224 -3.13 -17.79 -6.34
C MET A 224 -3.78 -17.32 -5.03
N ALA A 225 -3.10 -16.44 -4.27
CA ALA A 225 -3.65 -15.89 -3.04
C ALA A 225 -4.89 -15.02 -3.29
N GLY A 226 -4.90 -14.25 -4.38
CA GLY A 226 -6.04 -13.44 -4.82
C GLY A 226 -7.25 -14.30 -5.21
N MET A 227 -7.04 -15.40 -5.92
CA MET A 227 -8.09 -16.37 -6.25
C MET A 227 -8.64 -17.01 -5.00
N ALA A 228 -7.78 -17.46 -4.08
CA ALA A 228 -8.21 -18.00 -2.80
C ALA A 228 -9.02 -16.97 -1.98
N TYR A 229 -8.61 -15.69 -2.00
CA TYR A 229 -9.39 -14.62 -1.36
C TYR A 229 -10.75 -14.42 -2.05
N LEU A 230 -10.84 -14.53 -3.38
CA LEU A 230 -12.10 -14.39 -4.11
C LEU A 230 -13.10 -15.48 -3.70
N LEU A 231 -12.63 -16.70 -3.39
CA LEU A 231 -13.48 -17.77 -2.88
C LEU A 231 -14.12 -17.41 -1.51
N LEU A 232 -13.44 -16.64 -0.66
CA LEU A 232 -14.02 -16.14 0.59
C LEU A 232 -15.11 -15.07 0.36
N LEU A 233 -15.20 -14.50 -0.84
CA LEU A 233 -16.21 -13.52 -1.21
C LEU A 233 -17.47 -14.15 -1.83
N LEU A 234 -17.56 -15.49 -1.92
CA LEU A 234 -18.73 -16.19 -2.46
C LEU A 234 -20.08 -15.68 -1.91
N PRO A 235 -20.23 -15.35 -0.59
CA PRO A 235 -21.48 -14.83 -0.07
C PRO A 235 -21.96 -13.53 -0.69
N ILE A 236 -21.03 -12.69 -1.20
CA ILE A 236 -21.34 -11.41 -1.84
C ILE A 236 -21.06 -11.42 -3.35
N LEU A 237 -20.61 -12.54 -3.90
CA LEU A 237 -20.14 -12.64 -5.29
C LEU A 237 -21.24 -12.27 -6.28
N ALA A 238 -22.47 -12.74 -6.07
CA ALA A 238 -23.59 -12.42 -6.94
C ALA A 238 -23.91 -10.91 -7.00
N ALA A 239 -23.80 -10.23 -5.87
CA ALA A 239 -23.93 -8.78 -5.79
C ALA A 239 -22.73 -8.07 -6.45
N PHE A 240 -21.53 -8.56 -6.21
CA PHE A 240 -20.29 -8.03 -6.80
C PHE A 240 -20.31 -8.11 -8.34
N MET A 241 -20.76 -9.23 -8.91
CA MET A 241 -20.87 -9.41 -10.37
C MET A 241 -21.82 -8.43 -11.05
N LYS A 242 -22.77 -7.83 -10.32
CA LYS A 242 -23.67 -6.78 -10.82
C LYS A 242 -23.07 -5.38 -10.78
N THR A 243 -21.87 -5.20 -10.23
CA THR A 243 -21.21 -3.90 -10.13
C THR A 243 -20.17 -3.70 -11.23
N PRO A 244 -19.80 -2.45 -11.58
CA PRO A 244 -18.71 -2.18 -12.50
C PRO A 244 -17.34 -2.73 -12.05
N ALA A 245 -17.20 -3.09 -10.78
CA ALA A 245 -15.94 -3.58 -10.20
C ALA A 245 -15.50 -4.93 -10.79
N ILE A 246 -16.43 -5.75 -11.32
CA ILE A 246 -16.07 -7.00 -12.00
C ILE A 246 -15.23 -6.70 -13.26
N TRP A 247 -15.63 -5.68 -14.04
CA TRP A 247 -14.88 -5.26 -15.23
C TRP A 247 -13.54 -4.63 -14.85
N ALA A 248 -13.51 -3.80 -13.79
CA ALA A 248 -12.27 -3.24 -13.27
C ALA A 248 -11.29 -4.33 -12.84
N LEU A 249 -11.77 -5.37 -12.16
CA LEU A 249 -10.96 -6.53 -11.77
C LEU A 249 -10.43 -7.30 -12.99
N THR A 250 -11.30 -7.57 -13.96
CA THR A 250 -10.92 -8.28 -15.19
C THR A 250 -9.83 -7.52 -15.95
N VAL A 251 -10.03 -6.22 -16.17
CA VAL A 251 -9.04 -5.36 -16.82
C VAL A 251 -7.75 -5.30 -16.04
N ALA A 252 -7.82 -5.20 -14.69
CA ALA A 252 -6.63 -5.20 -13.83
C ALA A 252 -5.82 -6.50 -13.98
N ILE A 253 -6.46 -7.65 -14.04
CA ILE A 253 -5.79 -8.94 -14.27
C ILE A 253 -5.13 -8.97 -15.66
N LEU A 254 -5.84 -8.56 -16.70
CA LEU A 254 -5.30 -8.53 -18.07
C LEU A 254 -4.10 -7.58 -18.18
N LEU A 255 -4.17 -6.41 -17.56
CA LEU A 255 -3.06 -5.45 -17.53
C LEU A 255 -1.87 -5.96 -16.73
N SER A 256 -2.09 -6.70 -15.63
CA SER A 256 -1.00 -7.30 -14.87
C SER A 256 -0.25 -8.34 -15.73
N LEU A 257 -0.95 -9.16 -16.50
CA LEU A 257 -0.34 -10.09 -17.46
C LEU A 257 0.36 -9.35 -18.62
N GLY A 258 -0.27 -8.29 -19.16
CA GLY A 258 0.34 -7.44 -20.17
C GLY A 258 1.64 -6.79 -19.69
N SER A 259 1.71 -6.41 -18.40
CA SER A 259 2.91 -5.83 -17.82
C SER A 259 4.11 -6.77 -17.88
N LEU A 260 3.92 -8.09 -17.71
CA LEU A 260 4.98 -9.10 -17.89
C LEU A 260 5.52 -9.12 -19.32
N HIS A 261 4.64 -9.09 -20.31
CA HIS A 261 5.04 -9.08 -21.72
C HIS A 261 5.95 -7.89 -22.03
N PHE A 262 5.56 -6.67 -21.61
CA PHE A 262 6.38 -5.48 -21.83
C PHE A 262 7.66 -5.47 -21.01
N PHE A 263 7.65 -6.05 -19.80
CA PHE A 263 8.85 -6.21 -19.00
C PHE A 263 9.89 -7.10 -19.72
N PHE A 264 9.46 -8.22 -20.31
CA PHE A 264 10.35 -9.12 -21.06
C PHE A 264 10.93 -8.46 -22.31
N LYS A 265 10.18 -7.55 -22.92
CA LYS A 265 10.67 -6.69 -24.01
C LYS A 265 11.54 -5.52 -23.52
N LYS A 266 11.85 -5.44 -22.23
CA LYS A 266 12.58 -4.33 -21.58
C LYS A 266 11.94 -2.96 -21.78
N ASN A 267 10.65 -2.91 -22.14
CA ASN A 267 9.86 -1.66 -22.16
C ASN A 267 9.28 -1.42 -20.77
N PHE A 268 10.11 -0.89 -19.86
CA PHE A 268 9.74 -0.68 -18.46
C PHE A 268 8.70 0.42 -18.27
N CYS A 269 8.62 1.38 -19.20
CA CYS A 269 7.60 2.44 -19.13
C CYS A 269 6.19 1.85 -19.34
N ALA A 270 5.99 1.10 -20.41
CA ALA A 270 4.71 0.45 -20.70
C ALA A 270 4.35 -0.58 -19.61
N SER A 271 5.33 -1.39 -19.18
CA SER A 271 5.15 -2.37 -18.10
C SER A 271 4.72 -1.70 -16.79
N GLY A 272 5.41 -0.64 -16.39
CA GLY A 272 5.11 0.11 -15.15
C GLY A 272 3.75 0.81 -15.20
N MET A 273 3.37 1.38 -16.34
CA MET A 273 2.05 2.00 -16.54
C MET A 273 0.94 0.97 -16.42
N MET A 274 1.08 -0.19 -17.08
CA MET A 274 0.08 -1.27 -16.97
C MET A 274 -0.04 -1.79 -15.55
N LEU A 275 1.09 -1.95 -14.84
CA LEU A 275 1.09 -2.38 -13.45
C LEU A 275 0.41 -1.35 -12.53
N PHE A 276 0.65 -0.05 -12.76
CA PHE A 276 -0.01 1.02 -12.03
C PHE A 276 -1.53 1.03 -12.23
N VAL A 277 -1.99 0.94 -13.49
CA VAL A 277 -3.43 0.91 -13.80
C VAL A 277 -4.08 -0.37 -13.27
N SER A 278 -3.37 -1.50 -13.33
CA SER A 278 -3.82 -2.74 -12.69
C SER A 278 -4.04 -2.56 -11.18
N MET A 279 -3.08 -1.95 -10.47
CA MET A 279 -3.21 -1.67 -9.05
C MET A 279 -4.39 -0.73 -8.76
N LEU A 280 -4.60 0.29 -9.58
CA LEU A 280 -5.74 1.21 -9.46
C LEU A 280 -7.08 0.45 -9.55
N GLY A 281 -7.21 -0.46 -10.52
CA GLY A 281 -8.38 -1.31 -10.67
C GLY A 281 -8.61 -2.23 -9.47
N MET A 282 -7.54 -2.83 -8.91
CA MET A 282 -7.62 -3.67 -7.72
C MET A 282 -8.02 -2.87 -6.47
N VAL A 283 -7.50 -1.65 -6.30
CA VAL A 283 -7.89 -0.77 -5.19
C VAL A 283 -9.36 -0.35 -5.30
N TYR A 284 -9.83 -0.01 -6.50
CA TYR A 284 -11.24 0.27 -6.74
C TYR A 284 -12.13 -0.95 -6.43
N THR A 285 -11.74 -2.13 -6.90
CA THR A 285 -12.43 -3.39 -6.59
C THR A 285 -12.52 -3.61 -5.07
N ARG A 286 -11.44 -3.34 -4.33
CA ARG A 286 -11.42 -3.45 -2.87
C ARG A 286 -12.38 -2.46 -2.19
N HIS A 287 -12.49 -1.25 -2.73
CA HIS A 287 -13.48 -0.27 -2.24
C HIS A 287 -14.91 -0.82 -2.39
N VAL A 288 -15.27 -1.34 -3.57
CA VAL A 288 -16.62 -1.89 -3.81
C VAL A 288 -16.91 -3.11 -2.91
N VAL A 289 -15.94 -4.01 -2.73
CA VAL A 289 -16.08 -5.14 -1.80
C VAL A 289 -16.39 -4.67 -0.38
N ARG A 290 -15.76 -3.57 0.09
CA ARG A 290 -16.07 -2.99 1.41
C ARG A 290 -17.52 -2.49 1.48
N VAL A 291 -17.99 -1.77 0.46
CA VAL A 291 -19.38 -1.29 0.39
C VAL A 291 -20.35 -2.46 0.47
N LEU A 292 -20.11 -3.52 -0.30
CA LEU A 292 -20.97 -4.71 -0.30
C LEU A 292 -20.97 -5.46 1.04
N LYS A 293 -19.84 -5.53 1.72
CA LYS A 293 -19.74 -6.16 3.05
C LYS A 293 -20.47 -5.38 4.14
N LEU A 294 -20.58 -4.06 3.99
CA LEU A 294 -21.30 -3.18 4.91
C LEU A 294 -22.77 -2.99 4.54
N ALA A 295 -23.21 -3.49 3.38
CA ALA A 295 -24.59 -3.34 2.92
C ALA A 295 -25.59 -3.83 3.97
N GLY A 296 -26.66 -3.06 4.17
CA GLY A 296 -27.67 -3.31 5.21
C GLY A 296 -27.28 -2.89 6.64
N GLN A 297 -26.00 -2.55 6.89
CA GLN A 297 -25.55 -2.00 8.19
C GLN A 297 -25.08 -0.55 8.08
N PHE A 298 -24.45 -0.20 6.98
CA PHE A 298 -23.99 1.16 6.71
C PHE A 298 -23.84 1.37 5.21
N GLU A 299 -24.44 2.44 4.70
CA GLU A 299 -24.33 2.84 3.30
C GLU A 299 -23.73 4.25 3.20
N PRO A 300 -22.53 4.42 2.61
CA PRO A 300 -21.93 5.74 2.45
C PRO A 300 -22.79 6.73 1.66
N SER A 301 -23.63 6.24 0.75
CA SER A 301 -24.57 7.05 -0.05
C SER A 301 -25.70 7.68 0.78
N SER A 302 -25.97 7.16 1.99
CA SER A 302 -26.96 7.73 2.89
C SER A 302 -26.46 8.95 3.68
N LEU A 303 -25.15 9.22 3.65
CA LEU A 303 -24.56 10.35 4.36
C LEU A 303 -24.98 11.67 3.70
N ARG A 304 -25.46 12.61 4.53
CA ARG A 304 -25.75 13.96 4.06
C ARG A 304 -24.49 14.66 3.58
N VAL A 305 -24.55 15.29 2.42
CA VAL A 305 -23.44 16.02 1.83
C VAL A 305 -23.71 17.52 1.89
N ALA A 306 -22.80 18.29 2.49
CA ALA A 306 -22.81 19.74 2.52
C ALA A 306 -21.44 20.27 2.06
N PRO A 307 -21.23 20.40 0.74
CA PRO A 307 -19.89 20.66 0.19
C PRO A 307 -19.35 22.03 0.62
N GLN A 308 -18.12 22.04 1.10
CA GLN A 308 -17.38 23.25 1.46
C GLN A 308 -16.33 23.56 0.40
N TRP A 309 -16.76 24.10 -0.73
CA TRP A 309 -15.88 24.35 -1.88
C TRP A 309 -14.83 25.43 -1.63
N GLY A 310 -15.13 26.45 -0.80
CA GLY A 310 -14.19 27.54 -0.50
C GLY A 310 -12.85 27.04 0.08
N PRO A 311 -12.86 26.32 1.23
CA PRO A 311 -11.65 25.72 1.79
C PRO A 311 -10.95 24.73 0.82
N PHE A 312 -11.71 23.97 0.03
CA PHE A 312 -11.15 23.03 -0.95
C PHE A 312 -10.39 23.76 -2.07
N VAL A 313 -10.97 24.81 -2.66
CA VAL A 313 -10.34 25.60 -3.71
C VAL A 313 -9.10 26.30 -3.17
N MET A 314 -9.18 26.88 -1.96
CA MET A 314 -8.03 27.52 -1.30
C MET A 314 -6.88 26.50 -1.11
N PHE A 315 -7.19 25.31 -0.58
CA PHE A 315 -6.20 24.22 -0.43
C PHE A 315 -5.57 23.87 -1.77
N LEU A 316 -6.38 23.66 -2.82
CA LEU A 316 -5.91 23.25 -4.15
C LEU A 316 -4.99 24.33 -4.76
N THR A 317 -5.35 25.60 -4.60
CA THR A 317 -4.54 26.74 -5.07
C THR A 317 -3.18 26.77 -4.36
N CYS A 318 -3.16 26.68 -3.02
CA CYS A 318 -1.92 26.64 -2.25
C CYS A 318 -1.07 25.41 -2.62
N PHE A 319 -1.69 24.26 -2.84
CA PHE A 319 -1.00 23.03 -3.23
C PHE A 319 -0.34 23.15 -4.61
N VAL A 320 -1.04 23.71 -5.61
CA VAL A 320 -0.49 23.94 -6.95
C VAL A 320 0.69 24.91 -6.90
N VAL A 321 0.55 26.02 -6.12
CA VAL A 321 1.65 26.98 -5.92
C VAL A 321 2.85 26.28 -5.27
N ALA A 322 2.64 25.49 -4.22
CA ALA A 322 3.71 24.74 -3.55
C ALA A 322 4.43 23.77 -4.50
N LEU A 323 3.67 23.05 -5.33
CA LEU A 323 4.25 22.17 -6.36
C LEU A 323 5.06 22.95 -7.40
N GLY A 324 4.58 24.14 -7.81
CA GLY A 324 5.31 25.05 -8.70
C GLY A 324 6.64 25.49 -8.11
N VAL A 325 6.65 25.89 -6.83
CA VAL A 325 7.87 26.26 -6.10
C VAL A 325 8.85 25.10 -6.01
N VAL A 326 8.38 23.90 -5.64
CA VAL A 326 9.23 22.70 -5.56
C VAL A 326 9.82 22.36 -6.93
N ALA A 327 9.01 22.39 -7.99
CA ALA A 327 9.47 22.14 -9.36
C ALA A 327 10.53 23.17 -9.79
N TYR A 328 10.33 24.45 -9.47
CA TYR A 328 11.30 25.52 -9.72
C TYR A 328 12.62 25.28 -8.97
N MET A 329 12.56 24.95 -7.68
CA MET A 329 13.74 24.63 -6.87
C MET A 329 14.52 23.43 -7.42
N LEU A 330 13.82 22.37 -7.79
CA LEU A 330 14.45 21.18 -8.41
C LEU A 330 15.11 21.54 -9.74
N ARG A 331 14.47 22.36 -10.57
CA ARG A 331 15.05 22.83 -11.84
C ARG A 331 16.34 23.61 -11.61
N LEU A 332 16.37 24.50 -10.61
CA LEU A 332 17.59 25.24 -10.24
C LEU A 332 18.69 24.32 -9.75
N PHE A 333 18.36 23.37 -8.86
CA PHE A 333 19.32 22.42 -8.30
C PHE A 333 19.97 21.55 -9.38
N PHE A 334 19.19 20.96 -10.27
CA PHE A 334 19.70 20.13 -11.37
C PHE A 334 20.30 20.96 -12.51
N GLY A 335 19.90 22.20 -12.69
CA GLY A 335 20.50 23.14 -13.64
C GLY A 335 21.92 23.55 -13.22
N ALA A 336 22.10 23.89 -11.94
CA ALA A 336 23.39 24.24 -11.37
C ALA A 336 24.42 23.07 -11.43
N SER A 337 23.95 21.83 -11.23
CA SER A 337 24.82 20.64 -11.32
C SER A 337 25.30 20.33 -12.75
N ARG A 338 24.58 20.79 -13.80
CA ARG A 338 25.01 20.63 -15.21
C ARG A 338 26.00 21.71 -15.69
N SER A 339 26.03 22.87 -15.03
CA SER A 339 26.98 23.93 -15.36
C SER A 339 28.31 23.79 -14.63
N ALA A 340 28.43 22.85 -13.68
CA ALA A 340 29.63 22.56 -12.91
C ALA A 340 30.42 21.33 -13.43
N THR A 341 29.93 20.67 -14.48
CA THR A 341 30.59 19.60 -15.23
C THR A 341 30.96 20.08 -16.64
#